data_0a0eac6798c1de28b6130f6184b00c7a
#
_entry.id   0a0eac6798c1de28b6130f6184b00c7a
#
_cell.length_a   1.000
_cell.length_b   1.000
_cell.length_c   1.000
_cell.angle_alpha   90.00
_cell.angle_beta   90.00
_cell.angle_gamma   90.00
#
_symmetry.space_group_name_H-M   'P 1'
#
loop_
_entity.id
_entity.type
_entity.pdbx_description
1 polymer ?
#
loop_
_entity_poly.entity_id
_entity_poly.type
_entity_poly.pdbx_seq_one_letter_code
_entity_poly.pdbx_strand_id
1 'polypeptide(L)'
;MAKQVKLKAEPRSATGRSAARRLKARGIVPAVVYGGKEKSQPLQVSARDINAMLSHASGENILVELEIAGEKATRTALLQEVQHSPVGGDVLHVDFHAISMDEKIQADVPLEALGVPTGVKNFGGLLEQNLRALAIECLPRDLPDKITVDVSELSIGNSIHVRDIKLPSGVIAKVQPDLTAFSVMAPVIEEEPVAAEAEAAAAAGPEVITAKKEEGEAAVPAPGGKGAPAAGAKGAPAPAGKGGAPAPKEKEQKK
;
A
#
# COMPACT_ATOMS: atom_id res chain seq x y z
N MET A 1 7.80 22.74 9.42
CA MET A 1 8.25 23.39 8.17
C MET A 1 8.57 22.30 7.18
N ALA A 2 7.95 22.29 6.02
CA ALA A 2 8.15 21.27 5.02
C ALA A 2 9.62 21.23 4.57
N LYS A 3 10.25 20.08 4.67
CA LYS A 3 11.63 19.85 4.24
C LYS A 3 11.66 19.83 2.71
N GLN A 4 12.42 20.74 2.11
CA GLN A 4 12.67 20.71 0.66
C GLN A 4 13.85 19.79 0.37
N VAL A 5 13.63 18.78 -0.47
CA VAL A 5 14.64 17.81 -0.88
C VAL A 5 14.87 17.96 -2.39
N LYS A 6 16.14 18.03 -2.82
CA LYS A 6 16.49 18.07 -4.24
C LYS A 6 16.55 16.66 -4.81
N LEU A 7 15.89 16.46 -5.94
CA LEU A 7 15.83 15.18 -6.63
C LEU A 7 16.14 15.33 -8.10
N LYS A 8 17.09 14.55 -8.60
CA LYS A 8 17.43 14.51 -10.03
C LYS A 8 16.49 13.55 -10.76
N ALA A 9 15.89 14.06 -11.81
CA ALA A 9 14.97 13.29 -12.65
C ALA A 9 15.37 13.40 -14.12
N GLU A 10 15.14 12.33 -14.87
CA GLU A 10 15.38 12.31 -16.30
C GLU A 10 14.05 12.08 -17.03
N PRO A 11 13.79 12.77 -18.16
CA PRO A 11 12.61 12.52 -18.95
C PRO A 11 12.68 11.14 -19.62
N ARG A 12 11.58 10.40 -19.61
CA ARG A 12 11.48 9.10 -20.28
C ARG A 12 10.54 9.14 -21.47
N SER A 13 10.95 8.55 -22.59
CA SER A 13 10.09 8.35 -23.77
C SER A 13 9.45 6.97 -23.83
N ALA A 14 10.13 5.95 -23.24
CA ALA A 14 9.64 4.58 -23.26
C ALA A 14 8.56 4.37 -22.18
N THR A 15 7.38 3.93 -22.60
CA THR A 15 6.24 3.61 -21.76
C THR A 15 5.89 2.12 -21.83
N GLY A 16 5.06 1.65 -20.90
CA GLY A 16 4.53 0.30 -20.87
C GLY A 16 5.31 -0.67 -19.96
N ARG A 17 4.71 -1.86 -19.76
CA ARG A 17 5.14 -2.86 -18.77
C ARG A 17 6.57 -3.37 -18.99
N SER A 18 6.97 -3.58 -20.24
CA SER A 18 8.31 -4.09 -20.56
C SER A 18 9.40 -3.05 -20.27
N ALA A 19 9.11 -1.76 -20.50
CA ALA A 19 10.02 -0.67 -20.19
C ALA A 19 10.16 -0.51 -18.67
N ALA A 20 9.06 -0.47 -17.92
CA ALA A 20 9.07 -0.38 -16.46
C ALA A 20 9.84 -1.52 -15.80
N ARG A 21 9.68 -2.76 -16.29
CA ARG A 21 10.46 -3.92 -15.79
C ARG A 21 11.96 -3.76 -16.00
N ARG A 22 12.38 -3.24 -17.17
CA ARG A 22 13.79 -2.99 -17.46
C ARG A 22 14.38 -1.87 -16.60
N LEU A 23 13.61 -0.82 -16.34
CA LEU A 23 14.01 0.26 -15.43
C LEU A 23 14.19 -0.27 -14.00
N LYS A 24 13.22 -1.03 -13.49
CA LYS A 24 13.31 -1.63 -12.16
C LYS A 24 14.54 -2.54 -12.01
N ALA A 25 14.89 -3.35 -13.03
CA ALA A 25 16.08 -4.19 -13.02
C ALA A 25 17.40 -3.38 -12.94
N ARG A 26 17.37 -2.10 -13.32
CA ARG A 26 18.50 -1.15 -13.23
C ARG A 26 18.50 -0.30 -11.97
N GLY A 27 17.54 -0.52 -11.07
CA GLY A 27 17.39 0.30 -9.87
C GLY A 27 16.82 1.70 -10.16
N ILE A 28 16.05 1.84 -11.24
CA ILE A 28 15.40 3.10 -11.64
C ILE A 28 13.90 2.96 -11.46
N VAL A 29 13.28 3.93 -10.79
CA VAL A 29 11.84 3.99 -10.56
C VAL A 29 11.19 4.91 -11.59
N PRO A 30 10.14 4.47 -12.26
CA PRO A 30 9.32 5.34 -13.08
C PRO A 30 8.54 6.31 -12.22
N ALA A 31 8.47 7.56 -12.66
CA ALA A 31 7.73 8.62 -12.01
C ALA A 31 6.93 9.42 -13.04
N VAL A 32 5.98 10.19 -12.56
CA VAL A 32 5.21 11.15 -13.37
C VAL A 32 5.10 12.46 -12.60
N VAL A 33 5.32 13.57 -13.29
CA VAL A 33 5.00 14.90 -12.78
C VAL A 33 3.76 15.41 -13.53
N TYR A 34 2.78 15.89 -12.78
CA TYR A 34 1.56 16.48 -13.31
C TYR A 34 1.12 17.66 -12.46
N GLY A 35 0.18 18.45 -12.92
CA GLY A 35 -0.31 19.65 -12.23
C GLY A 35 0.30 20.93 -12.77
N GLY A 36 -0.16 22.06 -12.21
CA GLY A 36 0.21 23.37 -12.69
C GLY A 36 -0.32 23.68 -14.11
N LYS A 37 0.39 24.51 -14.84
CA LYS A 37 0.02 24.95 -16.21
C LYS A 37 0.60 24.05 -17.30
N GLU A 38 1.38 23.05 -16.95
CA GLU A 38 2.12 22.22 -17.89
C GLU A 38 1.50 20.84 -18.07
N LYS A 39 1.84 20.20 -19.20
CA LYS A 39 1.37 18.83 -19.49
C LYS A 39 2.08 17.83 -18.60
N SER A 40 1.39 16.75 -18.26
CA SER A 40 2.00 15.64 -17.53
C SER A 40 3.22 15.10 -18.26
N GLN A 41 4.32 14.95 -17.53
CA GLN A 41 5.60 14.52 -18.08
C GLN A 41 6.05 13.23 -17.38
N PRO A 42 6.30 12.16 -18.13
CA PRO A 42 6.85 10.93 -17.58
C PRO A 42 8.35 11.11 -17.29
N LEU A 43 8.75 10.76 -16.08
CA LEU A 43 10.10 10.86 -15.57
C LEU A 43 10.63 9.49 -15.13
N GLN A 44 11.93 9.44 -14.92
CA GLN A 44 12.62 8.32 -14.27
C GLN A 44 13.58 8.87 -13.23
N VAL A 45 13.63 8.20 -12.08
CA VAL A 45 14.40 8.63 -10.91
C VAL A 45 15.15 7.45 -10.32
N SER A 46 16.31 7.69 -9.69
CA SER A 46 17.07 6.65 -9.02
C SER A 46 16.31 6.12 -7.79
N ALA A 47 16.17 4.79 -7.67
CA ALA A 47 15.54 4.15 -6.51
C ALA A 47 16.28 4.48 -5.20
N ARG A 48 17.61 4.63 -5.26
CA ARG A 48 18.42 5.00 -4.10
C ARG A 48 18.06 6.39 -3.56
N ASP A 49 17.90 7.37 -4.47
CA ASP A 49 17.61 8.75 -4.08
C ASP A 49 16.18 8.87 -3.50
N ILE A 50 15.21 8.15 -4.09
CA ILE A 50 13.84 8.06 -3.56
C ILE A 50 13.84 7.42 -2.18
N ASN A 51 14.50 6.28 -1.99
CA ASN A 51 14.53 5.60 -0.70
C ASN A 51 15.24 6.46 0.37
N ALA A 52 16.31 7.17 0.01
CA ALA A 52 16.98 8.10 0.91
C ALA A 52 16.03 9.25 1.31
N MET A 53 15.28 9.81 0.36
CA MET A 53 14.29 10.85 0.60
C MET A 53 13.20 10.36 1.56
N LEU A 54 12.61 9.19 1.31
CA LEU A 54 11.57 8.59 2.15
C LEU A 54 12.06 8.27 3.56
N SER A 55 13.31 7.80 3.71
CA SER A 55 13.89 7.50 5.03
C SER A 55 14.12 8.74 5.88
N HIS A 56 14.38 9.89 5.25
CA HIS A 56 14.62 11.16 5.95
C HIS A 56 13.35 11.96 6.21
N ALA A 57 12.24 11.57 5.62
CA ALA A 57 10.95 12.21 5.79
C ALA A 57 10.17 11.52 6.91
N SER A 58 9.66 12.33 7.83
CA SER A 58 8.81 11.84 8.92
C SER A 58 7.34 11.71 8.53
N GLY A 59 6.96 12.01 7.27
CA GLY A 59 5.60 12.00 6.75
C GLY A 59 5.55 11.75 5.25
N GLU A 60 4.35 11.56 4.72
CA GLU A 60 4.10 11.30 3.31
C GLU A 60 4.16 12.59 2.45
N ASN A 61 4.04 13.77 3.08
CA ASN A 61 3.99 15.06 2.41
C ASN A 61 5.38 15.72 2.32
N ILE A 62 6.11 15.41 1.25
CA ILE A 62 7.46 15.92 1.02
C ILE A 62 7.43 16.90 -0.13
N LEU A 63 7.98 18.11 0.10
CA LEU A 63 8.25 19.06 -0.96
C LEU A 63 9.57 18.72 -1.64
N VAL A 64 9.52 18.50 -2.95
CA VAL A 64 10.67 18.10 -3.75
C VAL A 64 10.97 19.16 -4.80
N GLU A 65 12.24 19.56 -4.88
CA GLU A 65 12.77 20.34 -6.00
C GLU A 65 13.27 19.37 -7.07
N LEU A 66 12.51 19.22 -8.16
CA LEU A 66 12.87 18.36 -9.28
C LEU A 66 13.85 19.08 -10.22
N GLU A 67 15.04 18.52 -10.36
CA GLU A 67 16.03 18.90 -11.39
C GLU A 67 15.85 17.97 -12.59
N ILE A 68 15.12 18.43 -13.62
CA ILE A 68 14.85 17.61 -14.82
C ILE A 68 15.99 17.78 -15.82
N ALA A 69 16.61 16.68 -16.22
CA ALA A 69 17.66 16.68 -17.21
C ALA A 69 17.14 17.22 -18.56
N GLY A 70 17.75 18.30 -19.05
CA GLY A 70 17.34 19.00 -20.28
C GLY A 70 16.50 20.25 -20.03
N GLU A 71 16.02 20.50 -18.85
CA GLU A 71 15.36 21.74 -18.44
C GLU A 71 16.30 22.56 -17.56
N LYS A 72 16.32 23.89 -17.79
CA LYS A 72 17.16 24.81 -17.00
C LYS A 72 16.50 25.22 -15.68
N ALA A 73 15.21 25.00 -15.53
CA ALA A 73 14.45 25.43 -14.37
C ALA A 73 14.17 24.23 -13.44
N THR A 74 14.46 24.40 -12.16
CA THR A 74 13.99 23.50 -11.11
C THR A 74 12.47 23.66 -10.93
N ARG A 75 11.75 22.55 -10.81
CA ARG A 75 10.32 22.56 -10.55
C ARG A 75 10.05 22.13 -9.12
N THR A 76 9.26 22.90 -8.41
CA THR A 76 8.78 22.49 -7.09
C THR A 76 7.57 21.58 -7.26
N ALA A 77 7.61 20.42 -6.66
CA ALA A 77 6.53 19.45 -6.68
C ALA A 77 6.29 18.87 -5.28
N LEU A 78 5.05 18.52 -5.01
CA LEU A 78 4.66 17.73 -3.84
C LEU A 78 4.70 16.26 -4.22
N LEU A 79 5.27 15.43 -3.36
CA LEU A 79 5.13 13.99 -3.44
C LEU A 79 3.67 13.64 -3.11
N GLN A 80 2.93 13.13 -4.09
CA GLN A 80 1.49 12.84 -3.93
C GLN A 80 1.26 11.40 -3.51
N GLU A 81 1.91 10.47 -4.19
CA GLU A 81 1.73 9.05 -3.95
C GLU A 81 3.02 8.27 -4.21
N VAL A 82 3.30 7.31 -3.35
CA VAL A 82 4.39 6.35 -3.53
C VAL A 82 3.82 4.94 -3.51
N GLN A 83 3.90 4.27 -4.64
CA GLN A 83 3.45 2.89 -4.76
C GLN A 83 4.58 1.95 -4.37
N HIS A 84 4.33 1.10 -3.38
CA HIS A 84 5.25 0.08 -2.91
C HIS A 84 4.87 -1.31 -3.41
N SER A 85 5.88 -2.17 -3.55
CA SER A 85 5.66 -3.59 -3.82
C SER A 85 5.17 -4.29 -2.55
N PRO A 86 4.06 -5.07 -2.60
CA PRO A 86 3.52 -5.72 -1.40
C PRO A 86 4.45 -6.81 -0.83
N VAL A 87 5.36 -7.36 -1.64
CA VAL A 87 6.24 -8.47 -1.22
C VAL A 87 7.62 -7.98 -0.78
N GLY A 88 8.19 -6.99 -1.47
CA GLY A 88 9.57 -6.56 -1.23
C GLY A 88 9.71 -5.16 -0.62
N GLY A 89 8.62 -4.40 -0.49
CA GLY A 89 8.68 -3.01 -0.03
C GLY A 89 9.35 -2.03 -1.00
N ASP A 90 9.86 -2.52 -2.14
CA ASP A 90 10.49 -1.66 -3.15
C ASP A 90 9.49 -0.66 -3.73
N VAL A 91 9.95 0.55 -4.01
CA VAL A 91 9.15 1.56 -4.69
C VAL A 91 8.92 1.15 -6.15
N LEU A 92 7.65 1.14 -6.57
CA LEU A 92 7.22 0.78 -7.92
C LEU A 92 6.96 1.99 -8.81
N HIS A 93 6.35 3.02 -8.26
CA HIS A 93 5.97 4.25 -8.95
C HIS A 93 5.95 5.42 -7.97
N VAL A 94 6.21 6.61 -8.49
CA VAL A 94 6.15 7.85 -7.70
C VAL A 94 5.43 8.92 -8.49
N ASP A 95 4.47 9.54 -7.85
CA ASP A 95 3.66 10.60 -8.41
C ASP A 95 4.02 11.94 -7.78
N PHE A 96 4.38 12.90 -8.63
CA PHE A 96 4.71 14.25 -8.24
C PHE A 96 3.64 15.22 -8.75
N HIS A 97 3.09 16.01 -7.86
CA HIS A 97 2.19 17.11 -8.20
C HIS A 97 2.97 18.42 -8.24
N ALA A 98 3.14 19.00 -9.44
CA ALA A 98 3.81 20.29 -9.61
C ALA A 98 2.95 21.39 -8.99
N ILE A 99 3.55 22.17 -8.11
CA ILE A 99 2.87 23.21 -7.35
C ILE A 99 3.57 24.55 -7.49
N SER A 100 2.77 25.62 -7.38
CA SER A 100 3.23 27.00 -7.24
C SER A 100 3.19 27.38 -5.76
N MET A 101 4.16 28.14 -5.28
CA MET A 101 4.25 28.54 -3.86
C MET A 101 3.09 29.42 -3.39
N ASP A 102 2.34 30.00 -4.34
CA ASP A 102 1.24 30.94 -4.07
C ASP A 102 -0.15 30.29 -4.19
N GLU A 103 -0.22 29.03 -4.62
CA GLU A 103 -1.49 28.31 -4.76
C GLU A 103 -1.74 27.42 -3.54
N LYS A 104 -3.01 27.36 -3.11
CA LYS A 104 -3.43 26.43 -2.05
C LYS A 104 -3.42 25.02 -2.59
N ILE A 105 -2.85 24.12 -1.82
CA ILE A 105 -2.78 22.69 -2.13
C ILE A 105 -3.64 21.89 -1.17
N GLN A 106 -4.12 20.75 -1.64
CA GLN A 106 -4.77 19.73 -0.81
C GLN A 106 -3.78 18.61 -0.58
N ALA A 107 -3.63 18.21 0.67
CA ALA A 107 -2.74 17.11 1.05
C ALA A 107 -3.34 16.34 2.22
N ASP A 108 -3.05 15.05 2.25
CA ASP A 108 -3.45 14.18 3.35
C ASP A 108 -2.30 14.10 4.35
N VAL A 109 -2.53 14.64 5.56
CA VAL A 109 -1.51 14.69 6.61
C VAL A 109 -1.78 13.62 7.65
N PRO A 110 -0.78 12.78 7.99
CA PRO A 110 -0.95 11.74 8.99
C PRO A 110 -1.22 12.32 10.37
N LEU A 111 -2.13 11.65 11.10
CA LEU A 111 -2.46 11.95 12.49
C LEU A 111 -1.65 11.02 13.41
N GLU A 112 -0.95 11.60 14.37
CA GLU A 112 -0.26 10.83 15.40
C GLU A 112 -0.86 11.10 16.78
N ALA A 113 -1.15 10.02 17.51
CA ALA A 113 -1.59 10.12 18.91
C ALA A 113 -0.40 10.43 19.82
N LEU A 114 -0.51 11.47 20.63
CA LEU A 114 0.46 11.80 21.66
C LEU A 114 -0.05 11.33 23.02
N GLY A 115 0.76 10.53 23.73
CA GLY A 115 0.42 10.02 25.05
C GLY A 115 -0.29 8.67 25.03
N VAL A 116 -0.67 8.18 26.22
CA VAL A 116 -1.42 6.95 26.40
C VAL A 116 -2.73 7.31 27.10
N PRO A 117 -3.90 6.97 26.52
CA PRO A 117 -5.20 7.29 27.11
C PRO A 117 -5.36 6.71 28.51
N THR A 118 -6.01 7.46 29.41
CA THR A 118 -6.36 6.97 30.76
C THR A 118 -7.25 5.75 30.70
N GLY A 119 -8.14 5.65 29.70
CA GLY A 119 -8.97 4.48 29.47
C GLY A 119 -8.20 3.21 29.12
N VAL A 120 -7.09 3.34 28.37
CA VAL A 120 -6.21 2.20 28.06
C VAL A 120 -5.38 1.84 29.30
N LYS A 121 -4.80 2.84 29.98
CA LYS A 121 -3.86 2.65 31.08
C LYS A 121 -4.50 2.07 32.34
N ASN A 122 -5.70 2.54 32.71
CA ASN A 122 -6.36 2.20 33.95
C ASN A 122 -7.40 1.09 33.82
N PHE A 123 -8.00 0.97 32.65
CA PHE A 123 -9.16 0.07 32.45
C PHE A 123 -8.93 -0.96 31.32
N GLY A 124 -7.72 -1.02 30.74
CA GLY A 124 -7.41 -1.98 29.71
C GLY A 124 -8.16 -1.76 28.38
N GLY A 125 -8.69 -0.54 28.15
CA GLY A 125 -9.36 -0.20 26.90
C GLY A 125 -8.43 -0.28 25.70
N LEU A 126 -9.01 -0.31 24.49
CA LEU A 126 -8.28 -0.29 23.22
C LEU A 126 -8.40 1.09 22.58
N LEU A 127 -7.26 1.71 22.24
CA LEU A 127 -7.25 2.93 21.42
C LEU A 127 -7.42 2.54 19.96
N GLU A 128 -8.49 3.00 19.34
CA GLU A 128 -8.76 2.84 17.91
C GLU A 128 -8.55 4.16 17.19
N GLN A 129 -7.78 4.10 16.11
CA GLN A 129 -7.58 5.22 15.22
C GLN A 129 -8.45 5.03 13.97
N ASN A 130 -9.56 5.77 13.88
CA ASN A 130 -10.50 5.70 12.78
C ASN A 130 -9.99 6.48 11.56
N LEU A 131 -9.34 7.62 11.80
CA LEU A 131 -8.72 8.42 10.75
C LEU A 131 -7.20 8.36 10.89
N ARG A 132 -6.53 7.83 9.87
CA ARG A 132 -5.05 7.78 9.81
C ARG A 132 -4.46 9.06 9.27
N ALA A 133 -5.14 9.69 8.32
CA ALA A 133 -4.74 10.93 7.70
C ALA A 133 -5.91 11.91 7.64
N LEU A 134 -5.62 13.18 7.69
CA LEU A 134 -6.57 14.28 7.61
C LEU A 134 -6.34 15.04 6.31
N ALA A 135 -7.37 15.11 5.44
CA ALA A 135 -7.32 15.94 4.25
C ALA A 135 -7.40 17.41 4.63
N ILE A 136 -6.35 18.14 4.31
CA ILE A 136 -6.21 19.57 4.62
C ILE A 136 -5.99 20.40 3.36
N GLU A 137 -6.34 21.67 3.45
CA GLU A 137 -6.02 22.69 2.45
C GLU A 137 -5.12 23.73 3.10
N CYS A 138 -3.93 23.94 2.55
CA CYS A 138 -2.96 24.90 3.05
C CYS A 138 -2.07 25.45 1.94
N LEU A 139 -1.27 26.47 2.26
CA LEU A 139 -0.17 26.88 1.38
C LEU A 139 1.00 25.89 1.53
N PRO A 140 1.82 25.69 0.48
CA PRO A 140 2.98 24.80 0.55
C PRO A 140 3.98 25.16 1.65
N ARG A 141 4.01 26.42 2.09
CA ARG A 141 4.88 26.89 3.18
C ARG A 141 4.41 26.46 4.57
N ASP A 142 3.07 26.31 4.73
CA ASP A 142 2.42 26.01 6.00
C ASP A 142 2.06 24.52 6.13
N LEU A 143 2.52 23.69 5.18
CA LEU A 143 2.26 22.25 5.17
C LEU A 143 2.97 21.58 6.35
N PRO A 144 2.24 20.97 7.31
CA PRO A 144 2.85 20.21 8.40
C PRO A 144 3.22 18.80 7.93
N ASP A 145 4.32 18.25 8.47
CA ASP A 145 4.72 16.87 8.20
C ASP A 145 3.77 15.86 8.87
N LYS A 146 3.25 16.22 10.06
CA LYS A 146 2.30 15.42 10.84
C LYS A 146 1.49 16.32 11.76
N ILE A 147 0.29 15.86 12.13
CA ILE A 147 -0.55 16.50 13.13
C ILE A 147 -0.59 15.61 14.36
N THR A 148 -0.12 16.15 15.48
CA THR A 148 -0.14 15.44 16.77
C THR A 148 -1.40 15.77 17.55
N VAL A 149 -2.08 14.74 18.05
CA VAL A 149 -3.30 14.85 18.84
C VAL A 149 -3.06 14.27 20.22
N ASP A 150 -3.29 15.05 21.27
CA ASP A 150 -3.16 14.56 22.64
C ASP A 150 -4.37 13.70 23.01
N VAL A 151 -4.11 12.44 23.30
CA VAL A 151 -5.12 11.44 23.67
C VAL A 151 -5.06 11.07 25.16
N SER A 152 -4.21 11.72 25.95
CA SER A 152 -3.93 11.35 27.35
C SER A 152 -5.17 11.37 28.25
N GLU A 153 -6.10 12.29 28.01
CA GLU A 153 -7.30 12.49 28.83
C GLU A 153 -8.49 11.59 28.42
N LEU A 154 -8.35 10.77 27.35
CA LEU A 154 -9.44 9.95 26.86
C LEU A 154 -9.77 8.80 27.83
N SER A 155 -11.04 8.74 28.24
CA SER A 155 -11.65 7.64 29.00
C SER A 155 -12.32 6.65 28.04
N ILE A 156 -12.66 5.46 28.54
CA ILE A 156 -13.43 4.46 27.78
C ILE A 156 -14.77 5.05 27.35
N GLY A 157 -15.12 4.87 26.09
CA GLY A 157 -16.35 5.38 25.47
C GLY A 157 -16.25 6.81 24.95
N ASN A 158 -15.13 7.52 25.18
CA ASN A 158 -14.91 8.85 24.65
C ASN A 158 -14.20 8.80 23.30
N SER A 159 -14.48 9.81 22.47
CA SER A 159 -13.88 9.97 21.15
C SER A 159 -13.43 11.42 20.93
N ILE A 160 -12.39 11.60 20.12
CA ILE A 160 -11.93 12.90 19.62
C ILE A 160 -12.44 13.05 18.21
N HIS A 161 -13.12 14.15 17.92
CA HIS A 161 -13.59 14.50 16.60
C HIS A 161 -12.61 15.45 15.89
N VAL A 162 -12.74 15.56 14.56
CA VAL A 162 -11.89 16.45 13.74
C VAL A 162 -11.94 17.90 14.23
N ARG A 163 -13.11 18.38 14.72
CA ARG A 163 -13.28 19.73 15.29
C ARG A 163 -12.44 20.02 16.52
N ASP A 164 -12.09 18.95 17.30
CA ASP A 164 -11.35 19.08 18.56
C ASP A 164 -9.82 19.06 18.34
N ILE A 165 -9.40 18.80 17.09
CA ILE A 165 -7.98 18.75 16.71
C ILE A 165 -7.44 20.17 16.56
N LYS A 166 -6.34 20.45 17.24
CA LYS A 166 -5.62 21.73 17.12
C LYS A 166 -4.82 21.74 15.83
N LEU A 167 -5.31 22.49 14.83
CA LEU A 167 -4.62 22.68 13.57
C LEU A 167 -3.62 23.85 13.66
N PRO A 168 -2.46 23.77 12.99
CA PRO A 168 -1.55 24.90 12.88
C PRO A 168 -2.17 26.05 12.08
N SER A 169 -1.58 27.24 12.22
CA SER A 169 -2.05 28.43 11.49
C SER A 169 -1.93 28.25 9.99
N GLY A 170 -2.94 28.66 9.24
CA GLY A 170 -2.96 28.58 7.77
C GLY A 170 -3.46 27.25 7.19
N VAL A 171 -3.87 26.30 8.04
CA VAL A 171 -4.38 24.97 7.63
C VAL A 171 -5.88 24.89 7.85
N ILE A 172 -6.61 24.43 6.84
CA ILE A 172 -8.06 24.23 6.88
C ILE A 172 -8.35 22.75 6.63
N ALA A 173 -9.08 22.10 7.56
CA ALA A 173 -9.55 20.74 7.32
C ALA A 173 -10.68 20.72 6.29
N LYS A 174 -10.59 19.83 5.31
CA LYS A 174 -11.65 19.61 4.29
C LYS A 174 -12.59 18.46 4.62
N VAL A 175 -12.36 17.82 5.73
CA VAL A 175 -13.13 16.67 6.22
C VAL A 175 -14.30 17.17 7.09
N GLN A 176 -15.36 16.38 7.19
CA GLN A 176 -16.50 16.71 8.05
C GLN A 176 -16.04 16.84 9.52
N PRO A 177 -16.45 17.91 10.23
CA PRO A 177 -15.98 18.19 11.58
C PRO A 177 -16.42 17.15 12.62
N ASP A 178 -17.53 16.44 12.35
CA ASP A 178 -18.11 15.45 13.26
C ASP A 178 -17.49 14.05 13.13
N LEU A 179 -16.57 13.83 12.17
CA LEU A 179 -15.89 12.56 12.04
C LEU A 179 -14.99 12.30 13.25
N THR A 180 -15.05 11.06 13.74
CA THR A 180 -14.21 10.60 14.85
C THR A 180 -12.80 10.30 14.34
N ALA A 181 -11.79 10.92 14.93
CA ALA A 181 -10.40 10.65 14.63
C ALA A 181 -9.84 9.52 15.50
N PHE A 182 -10.03 9.61 16.80
CA PHE A 182 -9.61 8.61 17.78
C PHE A 182 -10.77 8.25 18.69
N SER A 183 -10.87 6.97 19.08
CA SER A 183 -11.83 6.48 20.06
C SER A 183 -11.18 5.47 20.99
N VAL A 184 -11.67 5.40 22.24
CA VAL A 184 -11.24 4.38 23.21
C VAL A 184 -12.40 3.43 23.45
N MET A 185 -12.25 2.19 23.01
CA MET A 185 -13.24 1.14 23.22
C MET A 185 -12.95 0.33 24.49
N ALA A 186 -14.01 -0.22 25.08
CA ALA A 186 -13.86 -1.20 26.15
C ALA A 186 -13.20 -2.48 25.59
N PRO A 187 -12.36 -3.17 26.37
CA PRO A 187 -11.83 -4.45 25.95
C PRO A 187 -12.98 -5.43 25.74
N VAL A 188 -13.00 -6.10 24.61
CA VAL A 188 -13.86 -7.26 24.41
C VAL A 188 -13.21 -8.39 25.20
N ILE A 189 -13.78 -8.70 26.37
CA ILE A 189 -13.46 -9.94 27.07
C ILE A 189 -14.14 -11.02 26.25
N GLU A 190 -13.36 -11.69 25.41
CA GLU A 190 -13.76 -12.97 24.82
C GLU A 190 -13.86 -13.95 25.98
N GLU A 191 -15.05 -14.10 26.56
CA GLU A 191 -15.34 -15.20 27.47
C GLU A 191 -15.18 -16.47 26.64
N GLU A 192 -14.00 -17.10 26.75
CA GLU A 192 -13.86 -18.49 26.28
C GLU A 192 -14.94 -19.31 26.97
N PRO A 193 -15.79 -20.04 26.25
CA PRO A 193 -16.79 -20.90 26.84
C PRO A 193 -16.12 -22.17 27.38
N VAL A 194 -15.42 -22.06 28.48
CA VAL A 194 -14.75 -23.20 29.16
C VAL A 194 -15.50 -23.66 30.41
N ALA A 195 -16.80 -23.39 30.53
CA ALA A 195 -17.53 -23.83 31.71
C ALA A 195 -18.85 -24.57 31.43
N ALA A 196 -19.13 -25.00 30.20
CA ALA A 196 -20.36 -25.72 29.91
C ALA A 196 -20.18 -27.23 29.60
N GLU A 197 -18.93 -27.73 29.56
CA GLU A 197 -18.68 -29.18 29.32
C GLU A 197 -18.30 -29.96 30.57
N ALA A 198 -18.13 -29.33 31.74
CA ALA A 198 -17.81 -30.04 32.96
C ALA A 198 -19.01 -30.45 33.83
N GLU A 199 -20.23 -29.98 33.54
CA GLU A 199 -21.44 -30.37 34.29
C GLU A 199 -22.32 -31.44 33.59
N ALA A 200 -22.06 -31.76 32.32
CA ALA A 200 -22.77 -32.83 31.60
C ALA A 200 -22.15 -34.24 31.74
N ALA A 201 -20.98 -34.35 32.37
CA ALA A 201 -20.29 -35.63 32.56
C ALA A 201 -20.47 -36.26 33.95
N ALA A 202 -21.28 -35.64 34.84
CA ALA A 202 -21.45 -36.14 36.22
C ALA A 202 -22.82 -36.79 36.51
N ALA A 203 -23.65 -37.03 35.50
CA ALA A 203 -24.99 -37.62 35.72
C ALA A 203 -25.33 -38.80 34.84
N ALA A 204 -24.39 -39.73 34.61
CA ALA A 204 -24.70 -41.05 34.12
C ALA A 204 -23.77 -42.07 34.76
N GLY A 205 -24.20 -42.62 35.91
CA GLY A 205 -23.58 -43.78 36.55
C GLY A 205 -23.83 -45.07 35.76
N PRO A 206 -23.07 -46.11 36.08
CA PRO A 206 -22.86 -47.27 35.22
C PRO A 206 -23.96 -48.32 35.36
N GLU A 207 -24.57 -48.76 34.28
CA GLU A 207 -25.22 -50.08 34.24
C GLU A 207 -24.50 -51.01 33.29
N VAL A 208 -23.98 -52.06 33.93
CA VAL A 208 -23.35 -53.23 33.36
C VAL A 208 -24.46 -54.18 32.88
N ILE A 209 -24.48 -54.54 31.62
CA ILE A 209 -25.06 -55.81 31.21
C ILE A 209 -24.14 -56.51 30.19
N THR A 210 -23.58 -57.58 30.69
CA THR A 210 -22.93 -58.70 29.98
C THR A 210 -23.89 -59.40 29.02
N ALA A 211 -23.44 -59.83 27.89
CA ALA A 211 -23.51 -61.18 27.31
C ALA A 211 -23.53 -61.15 25.78
N LYS A 212 -22.55 -61.77 25.28
CA LYS A 212 -22.49 -63.03 24.53
C LYS A 212 -22.54 -62.91 23.00
N LYS A 213 -21.35 -63.12 22.43
CA LYS A 213 -20.92 -64.24 21.60
C LYS A 213 -21.62 -64.47 20.26
N GLU A 214 -20.91 -64.48 19.26
CA GLU A 214 -20.57 -65.40 18.17
C GLU A 214 -20.41 -64.68 16.84
N GLU A 215 -19.27 -64.71 16.30
CA GLU A 215 -18.62 -65.61 15.33
C GLU A 215 -18.85 -65.25 13.87
N GLY A 216 -17.75 -65.21 13.17
CA GLY A 216 -17.65 -65.29 11.72
C GLY A 216 -16.80 -64.15 11.12
N GLU A 217 -15.54 -64.33 11.12
CA GLU A 217 -14.60 -64.98 10.21
C GLU A 217 -14.24 -64.18 8.95
N ALA A 218 -12.92 -63.93 8.90
CA ALA A 218 -12.05 -63.87 7.72
C ALA A 218 -12.28 -62.72 6.70
N ALA A 219 -11.34 -62.03 6.20
CA ALA A 219 -9.93 -62.25 5.94
C ALA A 219 -9.35 -60.94 5.38
N VAL A 220 -8.18 -60.64 5.80
CA VAL A 220 -7.22 -59.77 5.09
C VAL A 220 -6.68 -60.59 3.91
N PRO A 221 -6.20 -60.06 2.78
CA PRO A 221 -5.01 -59.22 2.76
C PRO A 221 -4.92 -58.14 1.66
N ALA A 222 -4.06 -57.18 1.87
CA ALA A 222 -3.32 -56.47 0.84
C ALA A 222 -2.38 -57.48 0.11
N PRO A 223 -1.64 -57.20 -0.97
CA PRO A 223 -1.12 -55.94 -1.46
C PRO A 223 -0.95 -55.87 -3.02
N GLY A 224 -0.46 -54.72 -3.49
CA GLY A 224 0.51 -54.78 -4.58
C GLY A 224 0.05 -54.43 -6.00
N GLY A 225 0.92 -53.67 -6.64
CA GLY A 225 1.22 -53.75 -8.05
C GLY A 225 1.09 -52.45 -8.81
N LYS A 226 2.13 -51.65 -8.91
CA LYS A 226 3.06 -51.53 -10.07
C LYS A 226 2.39 -51.63 -11.43
N GLY A 227 2.53 -50.56 -12.23
CA GLY A 227 2.29 -50.59 -13.66
C GLY A 227 2.35 -49.22 -14.33
N ALA A 228 3.50 -48.69 -14.58
CA ALA A 228 3.77 -48.03 -15.84
C ALA A 228 4.20 -49.12 -16.83
N PRO A 229 4.26 -48.93 -18.14
CA PRO A 229 4.58 -47.73 -18.93
C PRO A 229 3.95 -47.71 -20.34
N ALA A 230 4.47 -46.75 -21.14
CA ALA A 230 4.64 -46.77 -22.61
C ALA A 230 3.51 -46.15 -23.46
N ALA A 231 3.80 -45.08 -24.15
CA ALA A 231 4.56 -44.92 -25.42
C ALA A 231 3.66 -44.95 -26.66
N GLY A 232 3.84 -44.01 -27.51
CA GLY A 232 3.38 -43.95 -28.88
C GLY A 232 3.08 -42.50 -29.29
N ALA A 233 3.92 -41.78 -29.81
CA ALA A 233 4.69 -41.77 -31.07
C ALA A 233 3.99 -40.97 -32.14
N LYS A 234 4.73 -39.99 -32.66
CA LYS A 234 4.84 -39.53 -34.05
C LYS A 234 3.77 -38.65 -34.67
N GLY A 235 4.25 -37.55 -35.18
CA GLY A 235 3.66 -36.84 -36.32
C GLY A 235 4.09 -35.38 -36.45
N ALA A 236 5.34 -35.12 -36.80
CA ALA A 236 5.65 -33.97 -37.64
C ALA A 236 5.45 -34.39 -39.11
N PRO A 237 5.17 -33.50 -40.08
CA PRO A 237 6.19 -32.65 -40.61
C PRO A 237 5.69 -31.25 -41.09
N ALA A 238 6.64 -30.34 -41.20
CA ALA A 238 6.55 -29.17 -42.05
C ALA A 238 6.60 -29.60 -43.53
N PRO A 239 6.11 -28.75 -44.51
CA PRO A 239 7.12 -28.00 -45.28
C PRO A 239 6.68 -26.57 -45.72
N ALA A 240 7.60 -25.64 -45.71
CA ALA A 240 8.18 -24.88 -46.84
C ALA A 240 7.27 -24.40 -47.98
N GLY A 241 7.38 -23.12 -48.29
CA GLY A 241 6.99 -22.42 -49.51
C GLY A 241 7.14 -20.93 -49.31
N LYS A 242 8.24 -20.31 -49.55
CA LYS A 242 8.87 -19.74 -50.76
C LYS A 242 8.00 -18.70 -51.47
N GLY A 243 8.56 -17.51 -51.59
CA GLY A 243 8.32 -16.49 -52.62
C GLY A 243 7.66 -15.24 -52.00
N GLY A 244 8.14 -14.02 -52.15
CA GLY A 244 9.08 -13.41 -53.00
C GLY A 244 8.97 -11.93 -52.70
N ALA A 245 10.06 -11.27 -52.53
CA ALA A 245 10.15 -9.82 -52.66
C ALA A 245 9.97 -9.41 -54.13
N PRO A 246 9.56 -8.17 -54.45
CA PRO A 246 10.57 -7.13 -54.66
C PRO A 246 10.15 -5.72 -54.20
N ALA A 247 11.13 -4.97 -53.75
CA ALA A 247 11.23 -3.52 -53.85
C ALA A 247 11.71 -3.17 -55.30
N PRO A 248 11.94 -1.89 -55.62
CA PRO A 248 11.41 -0.57 -55.26
C PRO A 248 10.95 0.25 -56.48
N LYS A 249 10.33 1.42 -56.32
CA LYS A 249 10.42 2.50 -57.33
C LYS A 249 10.25 3.88 -56.72
N GLU A 250 11.32 4.53 -56.65
CA GLU A 250 11.62 5.95 -56.71
C GLU A 250 10.91 6.66 -57.90
N LYS A 251 10.41 7.84 -57.67
CA LYS A 251 10.25 8.99 -58.58
C LYS A 251 9.69 10.11 -57.75
N GLU A 252 10.47 11.05 -57.30
CA GLU A 252 10.96 12.28 -57.97
C GLU A 252 9.89 13.02 -58.79
N GLN A 253 9.67 14.21 -58.36
CA GLN A 253 9.57 15.52 -59.05
C GLN A 253 8.39 16.40 -58.62
N LYS A 254 8.76 17.52 -58.01
CA LYS A 254 8.60 18.86 -58.55
C LYS A 254 7.17 19.47 -58.56
N LYS A 255 6.90 20.36 -57.67
CA LYS A 255 6.85 21.81 -57.97
C LYS A 255 6.73 22.57 -56.62
#